data_f0794d2de9e14366d1b664ef655fabc1
#
_entry.id   f0794d2de9e14366d1b664ef655fabc1
#
_cell.length_a   1.000
_cell.length_b   1.000
_cell.length_c   1.000
_cell.angle_alpha   90.00
_cell.angle_beta   90.00
_cell.angle_gamma   90.00
#
_symmetry.space_group_name_H-M   'P 1'
#
loop_
_entity.id
_entity.type
_entity.pdbx_description
1 polymer ?
#
loop_
_entity_poly.entity_id
_entity_poly.type
_entity_poly.pdbx_seq_one_letter_code
_entity_poly.pdbx_strand_id
1 'polypeptide(L)'
;AGDTLMLTVKRDGREVITKSEIVEIDGGKYIGVVVATLSEYDKGTVTFEPHRNESGASGGLMMTLAIYNSITKEDISKNRNICGTGTIDAEGNVGEISGVKYKVIGANKDKCDIFLVPAANYEEAIKVSNKYDYKMKIKKVETFDEALEYLAK
;
A
#
# COMPACT_ATOMS: atom_id res chain seq x y z
N ALA A 1 19.22 -29.85 -0.38
CA ALA A 1 19.73 -28.64 0.29
C ALA A 1 19.64 -27.52 -0.73
N GLY A 2 18.89 -26.47 -0.42
CA GLY A 2 18.77 -25.31 -1.30
C GLY A 2 20.08 -24.55 -1.43
N ASP A 3 20.27 -23.85 -2.54
CA ASP A 3 21.42 -22.97 -2.73
C ASP A 3 21.40 -21.89 -1.66
N THR A 4 22.56 -21.55 -1.11
CA THR A 4 22.71 -20.51 -0.10
C THR A 4 23.35 -19.27 -0.73
N LEU A 5 22.71 -18.12 -0.54
CA LEU A 5 23.26 -16.84 -0.95
C LEU A 5 23.89 -16.12 0.24
N MET A 6 25.12 -15.64 0.06
CA MET A 6 25.80 -14.77 1.03
C MET A 6 25.49 -13.32 0.68
N LEU A 7 24.95 -12.58 1.65
CA LEU A 7 24.60 -11.17 1.49
C LEU A 7 25.46 -10.33 2.44
N THR A 8 26.06 -9.27 1.91
CA THR A 8 26.65 -8.21 2.74
C THR A 8 25.61 -7.11 2.89
N VAL A 9 25.17 -6.89 4.12
CA VAL A 9 24.16 -5.88 4.45
C VAL A 9 24.72 -4.86 5.42
N LYS A 10 24.26 -3.61 5.33
CA LYS A 10 24.58 -2.58 6.31
C LYS A 10 23.50 -2.58 7.39
N ARG A 11 23.87 -2.84 8.65
CA ARG A 11 22.99 -2.83 9.81
C ARG A 11 23.61 -1.97 10.89
N ASP A 12 22.87 -0.96 11.37
CA ASP A 12 23.35 -0.01 12.40
C ASP A 12 24.71 0.63 12.04
N GLY A 13 24.87 1.01 10.77
CA GLY A 13 26.08 1.62 10.23
C GLY A 13 27.26 0.67 9.98
N ARG A 14 27.14 -0.62 10.29
CA ARG A 14 28.19 -1.64 10.12
C ARG A 14 27.83 -2.63 9.02
N GLU A 15 28.85 -3.11 8.31
CA GLU A 15 28.68 -4.21 7.36
C GLU A 15 28.57 -5.54 8.11
N VAL A 16 27.55 -6.30 7.78
CA VAL A 16 27.29 -7.63 8.35
C VAL A 16 27.07 -8.61 7.22
N ILE A 17 27.76 -9.74 7.26
CA ILE A 17 27.54 -10.83 6.31
C ILE A 17 26.47 -11.73 6.89
N THR A 18 25.42 -11.96 6.12
CA THR A 18 24.33 -12.88 6.46
C THR A 18 24.10 -13.90 5.35
N LYS A 19 23.46 -15.00 5.70
CA LYS A 19 23.10 -16.07 4.77
C LYS A 19 21.61 -16.07 4.56
N SER A 20 21.17 -16.27 3.32
CA SER A 20 19.77 -16.54 2.99
C SER A 20 19.67 -17.80 2.16
N GLU A 21 18.71 -18.65 2.45
CA GLU A 21 18.40 -19.82 1.63
C GLU A 21 17.55 -19.39 0.44
N ILE A 22 17.87 -19.95 -0.72
CA ILE A 22 17.06 -19.76 -1.93
C ILE A 22 15.95 -20.80 -1.90
N VAL A 23 14.70 -20.32 -1.91
CA VAL A 23 13.51 -21.18 -2.03
C VAL A 23 12.94 -21.07 -3.44
N GLU A 24 12.52 -22.20 -3.98
CA GLU A 24 11.84 -22.26 -5.28
C GLU A 24 10.34 -22.37 -5.05
N ILE A 25 9.59 -21.44 -5.65
CA ILE A 25 8.12 -21.38 -5.58
C ILE A 25 7.62 -21.14 -7.01
N ASP A 26 6.78 -22.04 -7.52
CA ASP A 26 6.17 -21.94 -8.86
C ASP A 26 7.18 -21.70 -9.99
N GLY A 27 8.36 -22.33 -9.90
CA GLY A 27 9.44 -22.21 -10.89
C GLY A 27 10.27 -20.92 -10.77
N GLY A 28 10.00 -20.06 -9.82
CA GLY A 28 10.79 -18.86 -9.47
C GLY A 28 11.70 -19.09 -8.26
N LYS A 29 12.90 -18.51 -8.27
CA LYS A 29 13.84 -18.56 -7.16
C LYS A 29 13.71 -17.29 -6.30
N TYR A 30 13.51 -17.45 -5.00
CA TYR A 30 13.28 -16.37 -4.04
C TYR A 30 14.22 -16.48 -2.84
N ILE A 31 14.61 -15.37 -2.27
CA ILE A 31 15.47 -15.30 -1.08
C ILE A 31 14.73 -14.83 0.18
N GLY A 32 13.41 -14.70 0.12
CA GLY A 32 12.59 -14.35 1.29
C GLY A 32 12.91 -12.97 1.91
N VAL A 33 13.38 -12.02 1.10
CA VAL A 33 13.70 -10.66 1.54
C VAL A 33 12.62 -9.69 1.06
N VAL A 34 12.09 -8.89 1.97
CA VAL A 34 11.25 -7.75 1.60
C VAL A 34 12.14 -6.53 1.40
N VAL A 35 12.10 -5.96 0.20
CA VAL A 35 12.87 -4.76 -0.12
C VAL A 35 11.98 -3.54 0.05
N ALA A 36 12.46 -2.56 0.82
CA ALA A 36 11.85 -1.25 0.95
C ALA A 36 12.88 -0.18 0.58
N THR A 37 12.45 0.84 -0.13
CA THR A 37 13.28 2.01 -0.40
C THR A 37 13.12 2.98 0.76
N LEU A 38 14.25 3.34 1.38
CA LEU A 38 14.29 4.39 2.38
C LEU A 38 14.72 5.68 1.66
N SER A 39 13.88 6.70 1.72
CA SER A 39 14.21 8.04 1.24
C SER A 39 14.46 8.96 2.43
N GLU A 40 15.59 9.65 2.43
CA GLU A 40 15.88 10.71 3.41
C GLU A 40 15.35 12.04 2.85
N TYR A 41 14.59 12.77 3.66
CA TYR A 41 14.05 14.08 3.30
C TYR A 41 14.62 15.16 4.21
N ASP A 42 15.08 16.26 3.60
CA ASP A 42 15.73 17.39 4.30
C ASP A 42 14.80 18.22 5.21
N LYS A 43 13.50 18.01 5.18
CA LYS A 43 12.52 18.94 5.77
C LYS A 43 11.56 18.31 6.78
N GLY A 44 12.03 17.39 7.57
CA GLY A 44 11.24 16.81 8.65
C GLY A 44 11.27 15.30 8.68
N THR A 45 10.96 14.75 9.83
CA THR A 45 10.90 13.30 10.03
C THR A 45 9.45 12.89 10.11
N VAL A 46 9.02 12.04 9.19
CA VAL A 46 7.73 11.33 9.30
C VAL A 46 8.02 9.94 9.82
N THR A 47 7.52 9.63 11.00
CA THR A 47 7.64 8.29 11.58
C THR A 47 6.38 7.51 11.26
N PHE A 48 6.54 6.39 10.58
CA PHE A 48 5.48 5.42 10.33
C PHE A 48 5.63 4.26 11.31
N GLU A 49 4.55 3.96 12.01
CA GLU A 49 4.43 2.75 12.82
C GLU A 49 3.37 1.83 12.17
N PRO A 50 3.73 1.09 11.11
CA PRO A 50 2.79 0.18 10.46
C PRO A 50 2.41 -0.94 11.42
N HIS A 51 1.13 -1.30 11.43
CA HIS A 51 0.71 -2.50 12.13
C HIS A 51 1.38 -3.73 11.52
N ARG A 52 1.63 -4.77 12.32
CA ARG A 52 2.39 -5.97 11.93
C ARG A 52 1.91 -6.65 10.63
N ASN A 53 0.69 -6.37 10.20
CA ASN A 53 0.08 -6.95 9.00
C ASN A 53 0.00 -5.97 7.82
N GLU A 54 0.52 -4.75 7.96
CA GLU A 54 0.55 -3.73 6.92
C GLU A 54 1.95 -3.73 6.30
N SER A 55 2.13 -4.55 5.29
CA SER A 55 3.39 -4.61 4.54
C SER A 55 3.13 -4.65 3.04
N GLY A 56 4.09 -4.10 2.29
CA GLY A 56 4.10 -4.14 0.83
C GLY A 56 3.63 -2.85 0.16
N ALA A 57 4.03 -2.72 -1.10
CA ALA A 57 3.82 -1.53 -1.93
C ALA A 57 2.34 -1.14 -2.09
N SER A 58 1.42 -2.08 -1.91
CA SER A 58 -0.02 -1.86 -2.09
C SER A 58 -0.67 -0.91 -1.07
N GLY A 59 0.04 -0.54 -0.01
CA GLY A 59 -0.36 0.48 0.95
C GLY A 59 0.06 1.90 0.59
N GLY A 60 0.87 2.07 -0.46
CA GLY A 60 1.53 3.32 -0.80
C GLY A 60 0.57 4.50 -0.94
N LEU A 61 -0.52 4.35 -1.69
CA LEU A 61 -1.53 5.40 -1.85
C LEU A 61 -2.07 5.87 -0.49
N MET A 62 -2.47 4.94 0.37
CA MET A 62 -3.10 5.28 1.65
C MET A 62 -2.08 5.89 2.63
N MET A 63 -0.84 5.41 2.63
CA MET A 63 0.25 6.00 3.41
C MET A 63 0.53 7.43 2.98
N THR A 64 0.59 7.69 1.67
CA THR A 64 0.81 9.04 1.13
C THR A 64 -0.35 9.97 1.48
N LEU A 65 -1.60 9.52 1.39
CA LEU A 65 -2.77 10.30 1.83
C LEU A 65 -2.72 10.59 3.34
N ALA A 66 -2.32 9.63 4.16
CA ALA A 66 -2.18 9.84 5.61
C ALA A 66 -1.09 10.86 5.95
N ILE A 67 0.07 10.79 5.28
CA ILE A 67 1.14 11.78 5.42
C ILE A 67 0.61 13.16 5.02
N TYR A 68 0.01 13.27 3.84
CA TYR A 68 -0.56 14.52 3.34
C TYR A 68 -1.54 15.13 4.35
N ASN A 69 -2.47 14.32 4.85
CA ASN A 69 -3.44 14.75 5.86
C ASN A 69 -2.78 15.23 7.16
N SER A 70 -1.65 14.64 7.55
CA SER A 70 -0.94 15.00 8.78
C SER A 70 -0.18 16.32 8.69
N ILE A 71 0.24 16.71 7.47
CA ILE A 71 1.02 17.94 7.25
C ILE A 71 0.17 19.10 6.73
N THR A 72 -1.07 18.83 6.31
CA THR A 72 -2.02 19.87 5.91
C THR A 72 -2.90 20.30 7.09
N LYS A 73 -3.49 21.50 7.00
CA LYS A 73 -4.38 22.00 8.05
C LYS A 73 -5.82 21.51 7.90
N GLU A 74 -6.15 20.95 6.77
CA GLU A 74 -7.49 20.49 6.44
C GLU A 74 -7.57 18.96 6.58
N ASP A 75 -8.61 18.48 7.27
CA ASP A 75 -8.89 17.04 7.29
C ASP A 75 -9.53 16.60 5.98
N ILE A 76 -8.73 15.94 5.13
CA ILE A 76 -9.20 15.41 3.84
C ILE A 76 -10.24 14.30 4.00
N SER A 77 -10.31 13.66 5.17
CA SER A 77 -11.31 12.62 5.41
C SER A 77 -12.72 13.19 5.62
N LYS A 78 -12.84 14.40 6.11
CA LYS A 78 -14.12 15.06 6.48
C LYS A 78 -14.97 14.16 7.37
N ASN A 79 -14.35 13.54 8.36
CA ASN A 79 -14.96 12.57 9.28
C ASN A 79 -15.54 11.30 8.60
N ARG A 80 -15.11 10.99 7.38
CA ARG A 80 -15.44 9.73 6.70
C ARG A 80 -14.37 8.68 6.98
N ASN A 81 -14.75 7.44 7.11
CA ASN A 81 -13.79 6.32 7.20
C ASN A 81 -13.31 5.96 5.79
N ILE A 82 -12.09 6.41 5.45
CA ILE A 82 -11.50 6.22 4.12
C ILE A 82 -10.57 5.01 4.16
N CYS A 83 -10.87 4.02 3.35
CA CYS A 83 -10.01 2.89 3.09
C CYS A 83 -9.56 2.91 1.63
N GLY A 84 -8.55 2.12 1.33
CA GLY A 84 -8.10 2.00 -0.05
C GLY A 84 -6.88 1.11 -0.20
N THR A 85 -6.43 1.04 -1.42
CA THR A 85 -5.22 0.32 -1.80
C THR A 85 -4.65 0.91 -3.09
N GLY A 86 -3.38 0.67 -3.32
CA GLY A 86 -2.68 1.11 -4.53
C GLY A 86 -1.20 1.26 -4.25
N THR A 87 -0.37 0.92 -5.21
CA THR A 87 1.00 1.39 -5.22
C THR A 87 1.00 2.88 -5.59
N ILE A 88 2.08 3.58 -5.32
CA ILE A 88 2.27 4.95 -5.77
C ILE A 88 3.72 5.12 -6.20
N ASP A 89 3.95 5.83 -7.30
CA ASP A 89 5.30 6.19 -7.76
C ASP A 89 5.66 7.63 -7.38
N ALA A 90 6.86 8.07 -7.76
CA ALA A 90 7.36 9.40 -7.47
C ALA A 90 6.60 10.52 -8.22
N GLU A 91 5.97 10.19 -9.32
CA GLU A 91 5.14 11.07 -10.15
C GLU A 91 3.69 11.16 -9.64
N GLY A 92 3.34 10.35 -8.63
CA GLY A 92 2.00 10.30 -8.05
C GLY A 92 1.02 9.38 -8.78
N ASN A 93 1.49 8.54 -9.70
CA ASN A 93 0.62 7.57 -10.37
C ASN A 93 0.28 6.41 -9.43
N VAL A 94 -0.99 6.01 -9.46
CA VAL A 94 -1.52 4.91 -8.65
C VAL A 94 -1.51 3.62 -9.46
N GLY A 95 -0.72 2.66 -9.02
CA GLY A 95 -0.52 1.40 -9.72
C GLY A 95 -1.33 0.23 -9.17
N GLU A 96 -1.48 -0.77 -10.03
CA GLU A 96 -2.21 -2.02 -9.78
C GLU A 96 -1.68 -2.80 -8.58
N ILE A 97 -2.58 -3.57 -7.95
CA ILE A 97 -2.26 -4.45 -6.84
C ILE A 97 -2.90 -5.84 -7.03
N SER A 98 -2.39 -6.81 -6.27
CA SER A 98 -2.98 -8.13 -6.21
C SER A 98 -3.95 -8.27 -5.03
N GLY A 99 -4.92 -9.20 -5.18
CA GLY A 99 -5.81 -9.59 -4.07
C GLY A 99 -6.85 -8.55 -3.69
N VAL A 100 -7.29 -7.71 -4.62
CA VAL A 100 -8.29 -6.65 -4.40
C VAL A 100 -9.56 -7.17 -3.75
N LYS A 101 -9.99 -8.39 -4.09
CA LYS A 101 -11.14 -9.06 -3.47
C LYS A 101 -11.07 -9.05 -1.93
N TYR A 102 -9.93 -9.45 -1.38
CA TYR A 102 -9.78 -9.55 0.08
C TYR A 102 -9.74 -8.17 0.74
N LYS A 103 -9.19 -7.17 0.04
CA LYS A 103 -9.13 -5.79 0.52
C LYS A 103 -10.51 -5.14 0.57
N VAL A 104 -11.35 -5.37 -0.45
CA VAL A 104 -12.75 -4.90 -0.46
C VAL A 104 -13.55 -5.53 0.67
N ILE A 105 -13.38 -6.85 0.92
CA ILE A 105 -14.04 -7.54 2.03
C ILE A 105 -13.57 -6.98 3.37
N GLY A 106 -12.26 -6.76 3.55
CA GLY A 106 -11.69 -6.14 4.75
C GLY A 106 -12.24 -4.74 5.00
N ALA A 107 -12.21 -3.88 3.98
CA ALA A 107 -12.73 -2.52 4.08
C ALA A 107 -14.22 -2.47 4.49
N ASN A 108 -15.04 -3.37 3.95
CA ASN A 108 -16.44 -3.46 4.39
C ASN A 108 -16.57 -3.92 5.85
N LYS A 109 -15.73 -4.87 6.30
CA LYS A 109 -15.69 -5.30 7.70
C LYS A 109 -15.30 -4.15 8.63
N ASP A 110 -14.38 -3.30 8.19
CA ASP A 110 -13.89 -2.13 8.92
C ASP A 110 -14.85 -0.93 8.80
N LYS A 111 -16.01 -1.13 8.15
CA LYS A 111 -17.08 -0.13 7.97
C LYS A 111 -16.59 1.14 7.28
N CYS A 112 -15.77 0.98 6.25
CA CYS A 112 -15.32 2.11 5.45
C CYS A 112 -16.49 2.73 4.67
N ASP A 113 -16.54 4.05 4.62
CA ASP A 113 -17.50 4.80 3.82
C ASP A 113 -17.08 4.82 2.35
N ILE A 114 -15.78 4.92 2.12
CA ILE A 114 -15.15 5.01 0.80
C ILE A 114 -14.00 4.00 0.72
N PHE A 115 -13.89 3.34 -0.43
CA PHE A 115 -12.74 2.51 -0.78
C PHE A 115 -12.11 3.02 -2.07
N LEU A 116 -10.89 3.56 -1.95
CA LEU A 116 -10.08 4.00 -3.08
C LEU A 116 -9.35 2.79 -3.69
N VAL A 117 -9.41 2.65 -5.01
CA VAL A 117 -8.81 1.50 -5.70
C VAL A 117 -8.17 1.95 -7.02
N PRO A 118 -7.03 1.37 -7.42
CA PRO A 118 -6.43 1.66 -8.72
C PRO A 118 -7.41 1.41 -9.86
N ALA A 119 -7.34 2.22 -10.92
CA ALA A 119 -8.22 2.07 -12.08
C ALA A 119 -8.18 0.65 -12.66
N ALA A 120 -7.01 0.03 -12.72
CA ALA A 120 -6.83 -1.34 -13.23
C ALA A 120 -7.57 -2.40 -12.39
N ASN A 121 -7.77 -2.14 -11.09
CA ASN A 121 -8.45 -3.07 -10.17
C ASN A 121 -9.94 -2.75 -9.97
N TYR A 122 -10.44 -1.66 -10.57
CA TYR A 122 -11.78 -1.14 -10.28
C TYR A 122 -12.89 -2.14 -10.58
N GLU A 123 -12.86 -2.77 -11.75
CA GLU A 123 -13.90 -3.72 -12.19
C GLU A 123 -13.99 -4.94 -11.23
N GLU A 124 -12.84 -5.46 -10.79
CA GLU A 124 -12.83 -6.54 -9.81
C GLU A 124 -13.43 -6.08 -8.47
N ALA A 125 -13.05 -4.87 -8.01
CA ALA A 125 -13.55 -4.31 -6.75
C ALA A 125 -15.08 -4.13 -6.78
N ILE A 126 -15.63 -3.56 -7.86
CA ILE A 126 -17.09 -3.39 -8.07
C ILE A 126 -17.79 -4.75 -8.11
N LYS A 127 -17.23 -5.73 -8.83
CA LYS A 127 -17.80 -7.08 -8.90
C LYS A 127 -17.92 -7.72 -7.52
N VAL A 128 -16.91 -7.56 -6.68
CA VAL A 128 -16.92 -8.07 -5.31
C VAL A 128 -17.95 -7.32 -4.46
N SER A 129 -17.98 -6.00 -4.52
CA SER A 129 -18.92 -5.17 -3.77
C SER A 129 -20.38 -5.53 -4.12
N ASN A 130 -20.69 -5.64 -5.40
CA ASN A 130 -22.02 -6.00 -5.88
C ASN A 130 -22.44 -7.42 -5.47
N LYS A 131 -21.50 -8.37 -5.53
CA LYS A 131 -21.76 -9.77 -5.13
C LYS A 131 -22.26 -9.90 -3.70
N TYR A 132 -21.76 -9.04 -2.80
CA TYR A 132 -22.06 -9.08 -1.39
C TYR A 132 -22.98 -7.92 -0.93
N ASP A 133 -23.50 -7.13 -1.86
CA ASP A 133 -24.37 -5.95 -1.60
C ASP A 133 -23.74 -4.95 -0.60
N TYR A 134 -22.44 -4.69 -0.72
CA TYR A 134 -21.77 -3.72 0.14
C TYR A 134 -22.21 -2.29 -0.19
N LYS A 135 -22.42 -1.47 0.84
CA LYS A 135 -22.89 -0.08 0.69
C LYS A 135 -21.76 0.94 0.59
N MET A 136 -20.55 0.50 0.85
CA MET A 136 -19.32 1.29 0.73
C MET A 136 -19.16 1.81 -0.69
N LYS A 137 -18.79 3.08 -0.83
CA LYS A 137 -18.53 3.68 -2.16
C LYS A 137 -17.16 3.24 -2.67
N ILE A 138 -17.12 2.55 -3.81
CA ILE A 138 -15.87 2.22 -4.50
C ILE A 138 -15.53 3.36 -5.45
N LYS A 139 -14.35 3.95 -5.30
CA LYS A 139 -13.85 5.03 -6.17
C LYS A 139 -12.55 4.61 -6.84
N LYS A 140 -12.54 4.58 -8.17
CA LYS A 140 -11.31 4.39 -8.93
C LYS A 140 -10.47 5.66 -8.90
N VAL A 141 -9.15 5.49 -8.84
CA VAL A 141 -8.17 6.56 -8.92
C VAL A 141 -6.99 6.12 -9.79
N GLU A 142 -6.47 7.04 -10.59
CA GLU A 142 -5.30 6.85 -11.45
C GLU A 142 -4.10 7.60 -10.87
N THR A 143 -4.37 8.69 -10.13
CA THR A 143 -3.33 9.52 -9.53
C THR A 143 -3.66 9.92 -8.10
N PHE A 144 -2.64 10.36 -7.38
CA PHE A 144 -2.79 10.94 -6.05
C PHE A 144 -3.69 12.18 -6.05
N ASP A 145 -3.52 13.04 -7.06
CA ASP A 145 -4.32 14.26 -7.20
C ASP A 145 -5.80 13.94 -7.40
N GLU A 146 -6.14 12.94 -8.21
CA GLU A 146 -7.53 12.49 -8.34
C GLU A 146 -8.13 12.00 -7.01
N ALA A 147 -7.33 11.31 -6.18
CA ALA A 147 -7.76 10.89 -4.87
C ALA A 147 -8.06 12.11 -3.98
N LEU A 148 -7.17 13.10 -3.94
CA LEU A 148 -7.35 14.35 -3.20
C LEU A 148 -8.58 15.12 -3.67
N GLU A 149 -8.73 15.34 -4.97
CA GLU A 149 -9.89 16.04 -5.55
C GLU A 149 -11.22 15.35 -5.20
N TYR A 150 -11.23 14.03 -5.18
CA TYR A 150 -12.42 13.28 -4.80
C TYR A 150 -12.73 13.42 -3.31
N LEU A 151 -11.73 13.35 -2.46
CA LEU A 151 -11.90 13.48 -1.01
C LEU A 151 -12.27 14.90 -0.59
N ALA A 152 -11.82 15.92 -1.34
CA ALA A 152 -12.15 17.32 -1.10
C ALA A 152 -13.64 17.68 -1.33
N LYS A 153 -14.41 16.84 -2.00
CA LYS A 153 -15.85 16.99 -2.20
C LYS A 153 -16.65 16.50 -1.01
#